data_db3d46a67ed5436ceae4295ef5d2ff5e
#
_entry.id   db3d46a67ed5436ceae4295ef5d2ff5e
#
_cell.length_a   1.000
_cell.length_b   1.000
_cell.length_c   1.000
_cell.angle_alpha   90.00
_cell.angle_beta   90.00
_cell.angle_gamma   90.00
#
_symmetry.space_group_name_H-M   'P 1'
#
loop_
_entity.id
_entity.type
_entity.pdbx_description
1 polymer ?
#
loop_
_entity_poly.entity_id
_entity_poly.type
_entity_poly.pdbx_seq_one_letter_code
_entity_poly.pdbx_strand_id
1 'polypeptide(L)'
;MDNKALYIHKNGTYLSNGSAVGVPTSGSSRTGSLIEGLAGSRDDYFPTGKFMFPVVMDVSTSGVAKAEFNFGNGFFGTTEISSEGTNASGHGKFEYDVPTGYTALCTKGLNT
;
A
#
# COMPACT_ATOMS: atom_id res chain seq x y z
N MET A 1 -10.94 -4.87 3.12
CA MET A 1 -10.47 -4.59 1.73
C MET A 1 -11.62 -4.81 0.78
N ASP A 2 -12.33 -3.75 0.46
CA ASP A 2 -13.63 -3.87 -0.24
C ASP A 2 -13.49 -4.34 -1.69
N ASN A 3 -12.47 -3.89 -2.39
CA ASN A 3 -12.27 -4.23 -3.80
C ASN A 3 -11.23 -5.33 -4.06
N LYS A 4 -10.59 -5.86 -3.02
CA LYS A 4 -9.53 -6.88 -3.13
C LYS A 4 -8.50 -6.52 -4.20
N ALA A 5 -7.91 -5.35 -4.10
CA ALA A 5 -6.93 -4.81 -5.02
C ALA A 5 -5.65 -4.43 -4.28
N LEU A 6 -4.50 -4.58 -4.94
CA LEU A 6 -3.20 -4.18 -4.43
C LEU A 6 -2.55 -3.20 -5.42
N TYR A 7 -2.13 -2.06 -4.91
CA TYR A 7 -1.38 -1.06 -5.65
C TYR A 7 -0.10 -0.73 -4.91
N ILE A 8 0.98 -0.67 -5.65
CA ILE A 8 2.30 -0.26 -5.12
C ILE A 8 2.81 0.88 -5.98
N HIS A 9 3.39 1.88 -5.35
CA HIS A 9 4.09 2.94 -6.07
C HIS A 9 5.56 3.00 -5.65
N LYS A 10 6.39 3.53 -6.51
CA LYS A 10 7.78 3.90 -6.25
C LYS A 10 7.94 5.39 -6.51
N ASN A 11 8.35 6.14 -5.49
CA ASN A 11 8.53 7.59 -5.58
C ASN A 11 7.30 8.32 -6.16
N GLY A 12 6.10 7.99 -5.69
CA GLY A 12 4.84 8.59 -6.12
C GLY A 12 4.25 8.04 -7.43
N THR A 13 5.00 7.22 -8.19
CA THR A 13 4.51 6.64 -9.46
C THR A 13 4.03 5.21 -9.24
N TYR A 14 2.77 4.95 -9.54
CA TYR A 14 2.19 3.60 -9.40
C TYR A 14 2.77 2.64 -10.44
N LEU A 15 3.03 1.42 -9.99
CA LEU A 15 3.52 0.34 -10.84
C LEU A 15 2.39 -0.16 -11.75
N SER A 16 2.80 -0.70 -12.92
CA SER A 16 1.89 -1.37 -13.85
C SER A 16 1.83 -2.87 -13.55
N ASN A 17 0.67 -3.46 -13.74
CA ASN A 17 0.49 -4.91 -13.72
C ASN A 17 0.86 -5.60 -15.06
N GLY A 18 1.48 -4.85 -15.97
CA GLY A 18 1.82 -5.30 -17.32
C GLY A 18 0.79 -4.90 -18.39
N SER A 19 -0.43 -4.55 -17.99
CA SER A 19 -1.51 -4.12 -18.90
C SER A 19 -1.91 -2.66 -18.68
N ALA A 20 -1.91 -2.21 -17.44
CA ALA A 20 -2.26 -0.84 -17.07
C ALA A 20 -1.47 -0.38 -15.84
N VAL A 21 -1.23 0.92 -15.74
CA VAL A 21 -0.70 1.56 -14.54
C VAL A 21 -1.76 1.54 -13.44
N GLY A 22 -1.33 1.36 -12.20
CA GLY A 22 -2.22 1.32 -11.04
C GLY A 22 -3.02 2.62 -10.85
N VAL A 23 -4.34 2.49 -10.72
CA VAL A 23 -5.26 3.59 -10.40
C VAL A 23 -6.05 3.21 -9.15
N PRO A 24 -5.52 3.54 -7.94
CA PRO A 24 -6.13 3.13 -6.66
C PRO A 24 -7.59 3.57 -6.51
N THR A 25 -7.96 4.70 -7.09
CA THR A 25 -9.30 5.28 -7.02
C THR A 25 -10.29 4.69 -8.04
N SER A 26 -9.88 3.69 -8.82
CA SER A 26 -10.73 3.07 -9.86
C SER A 26 -11.86 2.19 -9.31
N GLY A 27 -11.96 2.02 -8.00
CA GLY A 27 -13.03 1.27 -7.35
C GLY A 27 -13.09 -0.20 -7.80
N SER A 28 -14.27 -0.67 -8.15
CA SER A 28 -14.47 -2.06 -8.58
C SER A 28 -13.80 -2.42 -9.92
N SER A 29 -13.41 -1.43 -10.73
CA SER A 29 -12.64 -1.66 -11.96
C SER A 29 -11.21 -2.14 -11.69
N ARG A 30 -10.65 -1.81 -10.53
CA ARG A 30 -9.32 -2.24 -10.08
C ARG A 30 -8.21 -2.02 -11.11
N THR A 31 -8.31 -0.95 -11.89
CA THR A 31 -7.40 -0.65 -13.00
C THR A 31 -5.94 -0.69 -12.55
N GLY A 32 -5.13 -1.54 -13.18
CA GLY A 32 -3.71 -1.70 -12.89
C GLY A 32 -3.38 -2.33 -11.53
N SER A 33 -4.37 -2.94 -10.84
CA SER A 33 -4.09 -3.72 -9.63
C SER A 33 -3.11 -4.85 -9.93
N LEU A 34 -2.08 -4.99 -9.10
CA LEU A 34 -1.05 -6.01 -9.27
C LEU A 34 -1.57 -7.45 -9.12
N ILE A 35 -2.75 -7.63 -8.54
CA ILE A 35 -3.36 -8.96 -8.36
C ILE A 35 -4.14 -9.39 -9.59
N GLU A 36 -4.60 -8.47 -10.43
CA GLU A 36 -5.41 -8.81 -11.63
C GLU A 36 -4.65 -9.66 -12.66
N GLY A 37 -3.32 -9.59 -12.66
CA GLY A 37 -2.46 -10.39 -13.54
C GLY A 37 -2.00 -11.73 -12.97
N LEU A 38 -2.36 -12.05 -11.71
CA LEU A 38 -1.94 -13.27 -11.07
C LEU A 38 -2.93 -14.42 -11.33
N ALA A 39 -2.41 -15.64 -11.40
CA ALA A 39 -3.25 -16.83 -11.51
C ALA A 39 -4.04 -17.07 -10.21
N GLY A 40 -5.26 -17.54 -10.33
CA GLY A 40 -6.13 -17.85 -9.21
C GLY A 40 -7.21 -16.81 -8.94
N SER A 41 -7.96 -17.04 -7.88
CA SER A 41 -9.03 -16.14 -7.43
C SER A 41 -8.46 -15.02 -6.55
N ARG A 42 -9.10 -13.85 -6.55
CA ARG A 42 -8.76 -12.76 -5.59
C ARG A 42 -8.89 -13.21 -4.13
N ASP A 43 -9.74 -14.17 -3.85
CA ASP A 43 -9.91 -14.75 -2.52
C ASP A 43 -8.69 -15.56 -2.08
N ASP A 44 -7.86 -16.03 -3.01
CA ASP A 44 -6.60 -16.71 -2.70
C ASP A 44 -5.57 -15.73 -2.12
N TYR A 45 -5.61 -14.47 -2.56
CA TYR A 45 -4.68 -13.42 -2.12
C TYR A 45 -5.26 -12.58 -0.97
N PHE A 46 -6.58 -12.31 -0.99
CA PHE A 46 -7.28 -11.54 0.04
C PHE A 46 -8.53 -12.29 0.51
N PRO A 47 -8.34 -13.37 1.27
CA PRO A 47 -9.46 -14.17 1.76
C PRO A 47 -10.36 -13.36 2.70
N THR A 48 -11.66 -13.54 2.55
CA THR A 48 -12.66 -12.88 3.39
C THR A 48 -12.55 -13.40 4.84
N GLY A 49 -12.67 -12.50 5.81
CA GLY A 49 -12.65 -12.85 7.23
C GLY A 49 -11.27 -13.23 7.79
N LYS A 50 -10.20 -12.94 7.05
CA LYS A 50 -8.82 -13.13 7.51
C LYS A 50 -8.15 -11.79 7.81
N PHE A 51 -7.19 -11.83 8.72
CA PHE A 51 -6.32 -10.70 9.00
C PHE A 51 -5.18 -10.65 8.00
N MET A 52 -4.87 -9.44 7.53
CA MET A 52 -3.76 -9.17 6.62
C MET A 52 -2.79 -8.22 7.32
N PHE A 53 -1.51 -8.48 7.15
CA PHE A 53 -0.45 -7.60 7.64
C PHE A 53 0.69 -7.54 6.62
N PRO A 54 1.37 -6.39 6.48
CA PRO A 54 2.49 -6.26 5.57
C PRO A 54 3.70 -7.05 6.11
N VAL A 55 4.39 -7.74 5.21
CA VAL A 55 5.62 -8.47 5.50
C VAL A 55 6.67 -8.12 4.46
N VAL A 56 7.89 -7.85 4.91
CA VAL A 56 9.08 -7.79 4.06
C VAL A 56 10.00 -8.92 4.45
N MET A 57 10.43 -9.70 3.48
CA MET A 57 11.33 -10.81 3.67
C MET A 57 12.59 -10.61 2.84
N ASP A 58 13.75 -10.87 3.43
CA ASP A 58 15.00 -11.01 2.71
C ASP A 58 15.28 -12.48 2.47
N VAL A 59 15.46 -12.86 1.23
CA VAL A 59 15.81 -14.22 0.81
C VAL A 59 17.23 -14.32 0.25
N SER A 60 17.99 -13.23 0.33
CA SER A 60 19.38 -13.18 -0.13
C SER A 60 20.31 -13.82 0.91
N THR A 61 21.25 -14.62 0.44
CA THR A 61 22.31 -15.20 1.26
C THR A 61 23.57 -14.31 1.33
N SER A 62 23.62 -13.24 0.56
CA SER A 62 24.82 -12.41 0.37
C SER A 62 24.63 -10.93 0.71
N GLY A 63 23.57 -10.57 1.41
CA GLY A 63 23.30 -9.17 1.80
C GLY A 63 22.35 -9.11 3.00
N VAL A 64 22.26 -7.93 3.58
CA VAL A 64 21.28 -7.63 4.64
C VAL A 64 20.29 -6.62 4.07
N ALA A 65 19.04 -7.03 3.93
CA ALA A 65 17.98 -6.07 3.62
C ALA A 65 17.58 -5.32 4.89
N LYS A 66 17.47 -4.00 4.77
CA LYS A 66 16.90 -3.13 5.80
C LYS A 66 15.57 -2.58 5.27
N ALA A 67 14.51 -2.75 6.03
CA ALA A 67 13.23 -2.13 5.74
C ALA A 67 12.84 -1.18 6.89
N GLU A 68 12.43 0.01 6.54
CA GLU A 68 11.89 0.99 7.47
C GLU A 68 10.49 1.37 7.02
N PHE A 69 9.56 1.43 7.96
CA PHE A 69 8.15 1.63 7.69
C PHE A 69 7.65 2.93 8.30
N ASN A 70 6.85 3.67 7.52
CA ASN A 70 6.03 4.75 8.02
C ASN A 70 4.56 4.32 8.01
N PHE A 71 3.99 4.05 9.18
CA PHE A 71 2.57 3.78 9.37
C PHE A 71 1.77 5.04 9.78
N GLY A 72 2.27 6.20 9.41
CA GLY A 72 1.62 7.49 9.65
C GLY A 72 2.24 8.35 10.75
N ASN A 73 3.39 7.98 11.28
CA ASN A 73 4.14 8.82 12.23
C ASN A 73 4.98 9.90 11.55
N GLY A 74 5.14 9.86 10.23
CA GLY A 74 5.95 10.82 9.48
C GLY A 74 7.44 10.52 9.47
N PHE A 75 7.85 9.30 9.86
CA PHE A 75 9.26 8.91 9.93
C PHE A 75 9.49 7.53 9.31
N PHE A 76 10.65 7.36 8.69
CA PHE A 76 11.25 6.08 8.37
C PHE A 76 12.42 5.85 9.35
N GLY A 77 12.22 5.00 10.34
CA GLY A 77 13.16 4.90 11.45
C GLY A 77 13.29 6.23 12.18
N THR A 78 14.48 6.87 12.09
CA THR A 78 14.75 8.20 12.65
C THR A 78 14.72 9.33 11.62
N THR A 79 14.48 9.01 10.34
CA THR A 79 14.46 9.98 9.25
C THR A 79 13.06 10.50 9.05
N GLU A 80 12.86 11.79 9.25
CA GLU A 80 11.59 12.47 8.95
C GLU A 80 11.35 12.53 7.44
N ILE A 81 10.09 12.44 7.02
CA ILE A 81 9.70 12.62 5.62
C ILE A 81 10.08 14.04 5.16
N SER A 82 10.52 14.15 3.89
CA SER A 82 11.00 15.43 3.35
C SER A 82 9.87 16.45 3.11
N SER A 83 8.69 15.95 2.83
CA SER A 83 7.46 16.73 2.62
C SER A 83 6.25 15.89 3.00
N GLU A 84 5.12 16.53 3.24
CA GLU A 84 3.87 15.84 3.52
C GLU A 84 2.95 15.91 2.30
N GLY A 85 2.53 14.74 1.80
CA GLY A 85 1.52 14.61 0.77
C GLY A 85 0.11 14.85 1.30
N THR A 86 -0.85 15.02 0.41
CA THR A 86 -2.26 15.18 0.78
C THR A 86 -2.84 13.89 1.35
N ASN A 87 -3.66 14.04 2.38
CA ASN A 87 -4.32 12.91 3.03
C ASN A 87 -5.73 13.31 3.47
N ALA A 88 -6.72 12.99 2.64
CA ALA A 88 -8.11 13.35 2.89
C ALA A 88 -8.70 12.68 4.15
N SER A 89 -8.13 11.55 4.59
CA SER A 89 -8.56 10.89 5.82
C SER A 89 -8.13 11.65 7.09
N GLY A 90 -7.11 12.51 6.99
CA GLY A 90 -6.52 13.23 8.11
C GLY A 90 -5.76 12.33 9.10
N HIS A 91 -5.56 11.06 8.79
CA HIS A 91 -4.89 10.09 9.65
C HIS A 91 -3.51 9.72 9.12
N GLY A 92 -2.49 10.12 9.84
CA GLY A 92 -1.09 9.83 9.52
C GLY A 92 -0.45 10.84 8.57
N LYS A 93 0.89 10.88 8.61
CA LYS A 93 1.75 11.72 7.78
C LYS A 93 2.56 10.85 6.84
N PHE A 94 2.42 11.12 5.55
CA PHE A 94 3.07 10.37 4.47
C PHE A 94 3.74 11.32 3.49
N GLU A 95 4.85 10.92 2.91
CA GLU A 95 5.59 11.72 1.93
C GLU A 95 4.83 11.90 0.61
N TYR A 96 4.02 10.90 0.25
CA TYR A 96 3.21 10.90 -0.98
C TYR A 96 1.72 10.96 -0.66
N ASP A 97 0.94 11.45 -1.61
CA ASP A 97 -0.50 11.57 -1.49
C ASP A 97 -1.16 10.22 -1.15
N VAL A 98 -2.00 10.22 -0.14
CA VAL A 98 -2.88 9.09 0.15
C VAL A 98 -4.09 9.19 -0.77
N PRO A 99 -4.34 8.19 -1.63
CA PRO A 99 -5.46 8.25 -2.56
C PRO A 99 -6.80 8.41 -1.84
N THR A 100 -7.71 9.18 -2.42
CA THR A 100 -9.06 9.38 -1.87
C THR A 100 -9.77 8.04 -1.65
N GLY A 101 -10.36 7.87 -0.47
CA GLY A 101 -11.02 6.63 -0.06
C GLY A 101 -10.11 5.62 0.64
N TYR A 102 -8.81 5.94 0.77
CA TYR A 102 -7.88 5.13 1.54
C TYR A 102 -7.59 5.76 2.90
N THR A 103 -7.31 4.92 3.89
CA THR A 103 -6.90 5.32 5.23
C THR A 103 -5.57 4.66 5.59
N ALA A 104 -4.82 5.31 6.47
CA ALA A 104 -3.56 4.78 6.97
C ALA A 104 -3.77 3.48 7.75
N LEU A 105 -2.84 2.54 7.60
CA LEU A 105 -2.74 1.36 8.45
C LEU A 105 -2.12 1.77 9.80
N CYS A 106 -2.84 2.57 10.57
CA CYS A 106 -2.46 3.00 11.91
C CYS A 106 -3.64 2.81 12.87
N THR A 107 -3.38 2.81 14.16
CA THR A 107 -4.40 2.57 15.20
C THR A 107 -5.60 3.52 15.05
N LYS A 108 -5.35 4.78 14.72
CA LYS A 108 -6.40 5.78 14.52
C LYS A 108 -7.17 5.56 13.22
N GLY A 109 -6.49 5.15 12.13
CA GLY A 109 -7.10 4.87 10.84
C GLY A 109 -7.92 3.57 10.84
N LEU A 110 -7.60 2.62 11.70
CA LEU A 110 -8.34 1.36 11.82
C LEU A 110 -9.67 1.49 12.58
N ASN A 111 -9.87 2.58 13.30
CA ASN A 111 -11.05 2.83 14.13
C ASN A 111 -12.07 3.78 13.48
N THR A 112 -11.91 4.05 12.19
CA THR A 112 -12.80 4.92 11.42
C THR A 112 -13.73 4.14 10.50
#